data_c05f2638229d32dd37e3a3c799673ff4
#
_entry.id   c05f2638229d32dd37e3a3c799673ff4
#
_cell.length_a   1.000
_cell.length_b   1.000
_cell.length_c   1.000
_cell.angle_alpha   90.00
_cell.angle_beta   90.00
_cell.angle_gamma   90.00
#
_symmetry.space_group_name_H-M   'P 1'
#
loop_
_entity.id
_entity.type
_entity.pdbx_description
1 polymer ?
#
loop_
_entity_poly.entity_id
_entity_poly.type
_entity_poly.pdbx_seq_one_letter_code
_entity_poly.pdbx_strand_id
1 'polypeptide(L)'
;VMMPEMDGIEACEHIRKIPELKETIITFLTARGEDYSQVAGFDAGADDYITKPIKPKVLVSKVKALLRRIKEDEVNNAIMKIGGLVINREEYKISHKGQEIILPRKEFELLSLLATKPNKVFKRDEILDQVWGNEVVVGGRTIDVHIRKLREKIGDKRFKTVKGVGYKFVD
;
A
#
# COMPACT_ATOMS: atom_id res chain seq x y z
N VAL A 1 -1.66 -16.83 9.16
CA VAL A 1 -2.44 -17.08 7.95
C VAL A 1 -3.28 -18.33 8.13
N MET A 2 -2.70 -19.45 8.48
CA MET A 2 -3.46 -20.68 8.72
C MET A 2 -4.17 -20.62 10.08
N MET A 3 -5.50 -20.64 10.07
CA MET A 3 -6.37 -20.66 11.26
C MET A 3 -7.52 -21.64 10.99
N PRO A 4 -8.16 -22.21 12.03
CA PRO A 4 -9.36 -23.03 11.86
C PRO A 4 -10.49 -22.22 11.23
N GLU A 5 -11.31 -22.86 10.40
CA GLU A 5 -12.51 -22.34 9.73
C GLU A 5 -12.25 -21.28 8.64
N MET A 6 -11.54 -20.20 8.94
CA MET A 6 -11.22 -19.11 7.99
C MET A 6 -9.74 -18.80 8.07
N ASP A 7 -9.06 -18.75 6.96
CA ASP A 7 -7.65 -18.34 6.95
C ASP A 7 -7.48 -16.81 6.96
N GLY A 8 -6.25 -16.34 7.22
CA GLY A 8 -5.99 -14.92 7.34
C GLY A 8 -6.15 -14.15 6.03
N ILE A 9 -5.95 -14.79 4.88
CA ILE A 9 -6.09 -14.17 3.56
C ILE A 9 -7.59 -13.92 3.30
N GLU A 10 -8.41 -14.94 3.49
CA GLU A 10 -9.87 -14.85 3.38
C GLU A 10 -10.44 -13.82 4.35
N ALA A 11 -9.97 -13.81 5.61
CA ALA A 11 -10.36 -12.80 6.59
C ALA A 11 -10.01 -11.37 6.13
N CYS A 12 -8.84 -11.18 5.54
CA CYS A 12 -8.42 -9.89 5.00
C CYS A 12 -9.34 -9.44 3.87
N GLU A 13 -9.66 -10.33 2.93
CA GLU A 13 -10.58 -10.03 1.84
C GLU A 13 -11.99 -9.65 2.34
N HIS A 14 -12.48 -10.33 3.39
CA HIS A 14 -13.76 -10.01 3.99
C HIS A 14 -13.74 -8.64 4.67
N ILE A 15 -12.69 -8.32 5.44
CA ILE A 15 -12.53 -7.01 6.07
C ILE A 15 -12.50 -5.90 5.01
N ARG A 16 -11.81 -6.10 3.89
CA ARG A 16 -11.72 -5.11 2.81
C ARG A 16 -13.05 -4.87 2.08
N LYS A 17 -14.01 -5.79 2.17
CA LYS A 17 -15.38 -5.61 1.64
C LYS A 17 -16.27 -4.76 2.55
N ILE A 18 -15.89 -4.56 3.82
CA ILE A 18 -16.65 -3.76 4.77
C ILE A 18 -16.27 -2.28 4.62
N PRO A 19 -17.19 -1.37 4.23
CA PRO A 19 -16.88 0.03 3.95
C PRO A 19 -16.18 0.75 5.09
N GLU A 20 -16.62 0.53 6.32
CA GLU A 20 -16.14 1.17 7.55
C GLU A 20 -14.71 0.71 7.93
N LEU A 21 -14.26 -0.44 7.41
CA LEU A 21 -12.96 -1.02 7.73
C LEU A 21 -11.93 -0.90 6.60
N LYS A 22 -12.26 -0.19 5.52
CA LYS A 22 -11.39 -0.07 4.34
C LYS A 22 -10.00 0.49 4.65
N GLU A 23 -9.94 1.46 5.56
CA GLU A 23 -8.69 2.15 5.94
C GLU A 23 -7.98 1.48 7.12
N THR A 24 -8.55 0.39 7.67
CA THR A 24 -7.93 -0.35 8.75
C THR A 24 -6.60 -0.95 8.30
N ILE A 25 -5.54 -0.71 9.06
CA ILE A 25 -4.24 -1.33 8.80
C ILE A 25 -4.34 -2.83 9.10
N ILE A 26 -4.04 -3.64 8.10
CA ILE A 26 -4.02 -5.10 8.22
C ILE A 26 -2.60 -5.59 8.02
N THR A 27 -2.08 -6.29 9.01
CA THR A 27 -0.75 -6.89 8.98
C THR A 27 -0.87 -8.40 9.22
N PHE A 28 -0.30 -9.18 8.33
CA PHE A 28 -0.19 -10.61 8.55
C PHE A 28 0.96 -10.95 9.50
N LEU A 29 0.69 -11.81 10.47
CA LEU A 29 1.70 -12.39 11.36
C LEU A 29 1.69 -13.92 11.17
N THR A 30 2.72 -14.48 10.53
CA THR A 30 2.72 -15.87 10.07
C THR A 30 4.09 -16.53 10.19
N ALA A 31 4.10 -17.87 10.29
CA ALA A 31 5.33 -18.66 10.20
C ALA A 31 5.82 -18.87 8.75
N ARG A 32 4.96 -18.59 7.75
CA ARG A 32 5.33 -18.73 6.34
C ARG A 32 5.97 -17.46 5.82
N GLY A 33 7.22 -17.57 5.36
CA GLY A 33 7.98 -16.49 4.74
C GLY A 33 8.12 -16.65 3.22
N GLU A 34 7.40 -17.59 2.61
CA GLU A 34 7.50 -17.87 1.18
C GLU A 34 6.95 -16.70 0.35
N ASP A 35 7.64 -16.35 -0.72
CA ASP A 35 7.28 -15.27 -1.64
C ASP A 35 5.81 -15.34 -2.11
N TYR A 36 5.31 -16.54 -2.40
CA TYR A 36 3.93 -16.75 -2.85
C TYR A 36 2.90 -16.36 -1.78
N SER A 37 3.14 -16.74 -0.52
CA SER A 37 2.24 -16.40 0.58
C SER A 37 2.24 -14.89 0.89
N GLN A 38 3.38 -14.22 0.70
CA GLN A 38 3.45 -12.76 0.83
C GLN A 38 2.68 -12.06 -0.30
N VAL A 39 2.85 -12.50 -1.54
CA VAL A 39 2.11 -11.96 -2.69
C VAL A 39 0.61 -12.13 -2.49
N ALA A 40 0.15 -13.33 -2.10
CA ALA A 40 -1.27 -13.57 -1.84
C ALA A 40 -1.84 -12.70 -0.70
N GLY A 41 -1.06 -12.48 0.37
CA GLY A 41 -1.45 -11.57 1.46
C GLY A 41 -1.62 -10.12 1.00
N PHE A 42 -0.68 -9.61 0.19
CA PHE A 42 -0.79 -8.26 -0.37
C PHE A 42 -1.89 -8.17 -1.42
N ASP A 43 -2.11 -9.22 -2.21
CA ASP A 43 -3.24 -9.30 -3.16
C ASP A 43 -4.60 -9.25 -2.45
N ALA A 44 -4.70 -9.83 -1.25
CA ALA A 44 -5.87 -9.73 -0.39
C ALA A 44 -6.07 -8.32 0.23
N GLY A 45 -5.08 -7.43 0.09
CA GLY A 45 -5.16 -6.04 0.57
C GLY A 45 -4.48 -5.77 1.91
N ALA A 46 -3.54 -6.63 2.35
CA ALA A 46 -2.74 -6.37 3.54
C ALA A 46 -1.77 -5.20 3.35
N ASP A 47 -1.47 -4.49 4.44
CA ASP A 47 -0.54 -3.36 4.49
C ASP A 47 0.89 -3.81 4.77
N ASP A 48 1.07 -4.86 5.57
CA ASP A 48 2.37 -5.41 5.94
C ASP A 48 2.29 -6.94 6.16
N TYR A 49 3.46 -7.56 6.16
CA TYR A 49 3.63 -9.00 6.33
C TYR A 49 4.81 -9.27 7.25
N ILE A 50 4.56 -9.92 8.37
CA ILE A 50 5.53 -10.19 9.42
C ILE A 50 5.70 -11.70 9.59
N THR A 51 6.94 -12.18 9.46
CA THR A 51 7.27 -13.58 9.67
C THR A 51 7.63 -13.88 11.12
N LYS A 52 7.13 -14.99 11.64
CA LYS A 52 7.54 -15.59 12.91
C LYS A 52 8.81 -16.44 12.72
N PRO A 53 9.73 -16.48 13.70
CA PRO A 53 9.67 -15.87 15.02
C PRO A 53 10.05 -14.38 14.98
N ILE A 54 9.33 -13.54 15.73
CA ILE A 54 9.64 -12.12 15.89
C ILE A 54 9.78 -11.76 17.37
N LYS A 55 10.79 -10.96 17.69
CA LYS A 55 10.99 -10.47 19.07
C LYS A 55 9.88 -9.46 19.41
N PRO A 56 9.27 -9.52 20.62
CA PRO A 56 8.18 -8.61 20.98
C PRO A 56 8.50 -7.11 20.81
N LYS A 57 9.73 -6.70 21.14
CA LYS A 57 10.17 -5.31 20.94
C LYS A 57 10.15 -4.89 19.47
N VAL A 58 10.53 -5.78 18.56
CA VAL A 58 10.52 -5.51 17.11
C VAL A 58 9.09 -5.43 16.61
N LEU A 59 8.18 -6.30 17.07
CA LEU A 59 6.77 -6.24 16.72
C LEU A 59 6.15 -4.91 17.16
N VAL A 60 6.41 -4.49 18.41
CA VAL A 60 5.92 -3.19 18.92
C VAL A 60 6.46 -2.02 18.09
N SER A 61 7.74 -2.05 17.72
CA SER A 61 8.33 -1.01 16.86
C SER A 61 7.67 -0.96 15.49
N LYS A 62 7.42 -2.10 14.87
CA LYS A 62 6.69 -2.18 13.58
C LYS A 62 5.27 -1.61 13.69
N VAL A 63 4.52 -2.00 14.70
CA VAL A 63 3.16 -1.47 14.94
C VAL A 63 3.19 0.04 15.14
N LYS A 64 4.14 0.57 15.95
CA LYS A 64 4.30 2.00 16.14
C LYS A 64 4.65 2.72 14.84
N ALA A 65 5.52 2.15 14.01
CA ALA A 65 5.88 2.72 12.71
C ALA A 65 4.68 2.79 11.76
N LEU A 66 3.88 1.72 11.68
CA LEU A 66 2.65 1.70 10.89
C LEU A 66 1.64 2.77 11.36
N LEU A 67 1.48 2.96 12.69
CA LEU A 67 0.55 3.93 13.25
C LEU A 67 1.06 5.38 13.17
N ARG A 68 2.37 5.62 13.25
CA ARG A 68 2.96 6.97 13.17
C ARG A 68 2.66 7.64 11.84
N ARG A 69 2.65 6.91 10.75
CA ARG A 69 2.38 7.41 9.40
C ARG A 69 0.99 7.99 9.22
N ILE A 70 0.03 7.56 10.05
CA ILE A 70 -1.31 8.17 10.08
C ILE A 70 -1.24 9.65 10.43
N LYS A 71 -0.28 10.06 11.28
CA LYS A 71 -0.15 11.43 11.79
C LYS A 71 0.70 12.36 10.93
N GLU A 72 1.67 11.83 10.18
CA GLU A 72 2.61 12.65 9.39
C GLU A 72 2.03 13.07 8.03
N ASP A 73 1.00 12.39 7.54
CA ASP A 73 0.32 12.73 6.28
C ASP A 73 -0.62 13.94 6.38
N GLU A 74 -0.90 14.45 7.59
CA GLU A 74 -1.84 15.55 7.83
C GLU A 74 -1.34 16.95 7.41
N VAL A 75 -0.06 17.11 7.03
CA VAL A 75 0.54 18.44 6.90
C VAL A 75 0.83 18.91 5.47
N ASN A 76 0.78 18.06 4.43
CA ASN A 76 1.17 18.52 3.08
C ASN A 76 0.15 18.23 1.98
N ASN A 77 -0.49 19.30 1.52
CA ASN A 77 -1.39 19.41 0.37
C ASN A 77 -2.58 18.42 0.36
N ALA A 78 -3.66 18.88 0.99
CA ALA A 78 -4.91 18.13 1.15
C ALA A 78 -5.48 17.58 -0.17
N ILE A 79 -5.41 18.31 -1.28
CA ILE A 79 -6.03 17.91 -2.55
C ILE A 79 -5.05 18.09 -3.72
N MET A 80 -4.72 17.00 -4.41
CA MET A 80 -3.96 17.02 -5.66
C MET A 80 -4.89 16.73 -6.85
N LYS A 81 -4.76 17.53 -7.92
CA LYS A 81 -5.52 17.35 -9.17
C LYS A 81 -4.57 17.15 -10.34
N ILE A 82 -4.59 15.98 -10.96
CA ILE A 82 -3.67 15.61 -12.03
C ILE A 82 -4.42 14.80 -13.09
N GLY A 83 -4.51 15.30 -14.34
CA GLY A 83 -5.08 14.57 -15.47
C GLY A 83 -6.47 13.98 -15.22
N GLY A 84 -7.37 14.75 -14.57
CA GLY A 84 -8.71 14.29 -14.19
C GLY A 84 -8.77 13.35 -12.98
N LEU A 85 -7.63 13.06 -12.36
CA LEU A 85 -7.54 12.38 -11.08
C LEU A 85 -7.52 13.42 -9.96
N VAL A 86 -8.36 13.25 -8.96
CA VAL A 86 -8.37 14.06 -7.74
C VAL A 86 -8.03 13.15 -6.57
N ILE A 87 -6.98 13.48 -5.84
CA ILE A 87 -6.51 12.75 -4.67
C ILE A 87 -6.71 13.65 -3.47
N ASN A 88 -7.62 13.30 -2.57
CA ASN A 88 -7.84 13.98 -1.30
C ASN A 88 -7.13 13.20 -0.18
N ARG A 89 -6.02 13.73 0.31
CA ARG A 89 -5.18 13.08 1.32
C ARG A 89 -5.80 13.14 2.72
N GLU A 90 -6.58 14.17 3.02
CA GLU A 90 -7.25 14.30 4.32
C GLU A 90 -8.37 13.28 4.47
N GLU A 91 -9.13 13.06 3.40
CA GLU A 91 -10.24 12.12 3.40
C GLU A 91 -9.86 10.71 2.90
N TYR A 92 -8.59 10.50 2.51
CA TYR A 92 -8.14 9.25 1.87
C TYR A 92 -9.00 8.82 0.66
N LYS A 93 -9.51 9.81 -0.07
CA LYS A 93 -10.40 9.60 -1.22
C LYS A 93 -9.73 9.91 -2.53
N ILE A 94 -10.11 9.16 -3.53
CA ILE A 94 -9.70 9.37 -4.90
C ILE A 94 -10.92 9.41 -5.78
N SER A 95 -10.94 10.34 -6.72
CA SER A 95 -11.87 10.30 -7.84
C SER A 95 -11.16 10.45 -9.17
N HIS A 96 -11.69 9.76 -10.17
CA HIS A 96 -11.24 9.88 -11.56
C HIS A 96 -12.43 10.19 -12.45
N LYS A 97 -12.37 11.32 -13.13
CA LYS A 97 -13.49 11.82 -13.99
C LYS A 97 -14.82 11.89 -13.22
N GLY A 98 -14.77 12.28 -11.95
CA GLY A 98 -15.96 12.40 -11.10
C GLY A 98 -16.46 11.10 -10.47
N GLN A 99 -15.86 9.96 -10.77
CA GLN A 99 -16.19 8.69 -10.13
C GLN A 99 -15.21 8.39 -8.98
N GLU A 100 -15.75 8.07 -7.82
CA GLU A 100 -14.94 7.69 -6.66
C GLU A 100 -14.30 6.33 -6.87
N ILE A 101 -13.01 6.24 -6.55
CA ILE A 101 -12.22 5.00 -6.60
C ILE A 101 -11.76 4.67 -5.18
N ILE A 102 -12.07 3.46 -4.74
CA ILE A 102 -11.69 2.99 -3.42
C ILE A 102 -10.39 2.22 -3.51
N LEU A 103 -9.39 2.72 -2.76
CA LEU A 103 -8.09 2.07 -2.65
C LEU A 103 -7.83 1.62 -1.21
N PRO A 104 -7.26 0.44 -1.00
CA PRO A 104 -6.62 0.09 0.26
C PRO A 104 -5.52 1.10 0.60
N ARG A 105 -5.25 1.25 1.89
CA ARG A 105 -4.34 2.27 2.41
C ARG A 105 -2.99 2.33 1.68
N LYS A 106 -2.29 1.20 1.49
CA LYS A 106 -0.98 1.17 0.84
C LYS A 106 -1.02 1.49 -0.66
N GLU A 107 -2.09 1.15 -1.34
CA GLU A 107 -2.32 1.58 -2.71
C GLU A 107 -2.50 3.11 -2.77
N PHE A 108 -3.26 3.67 -1.83
CA PHE A 108 -3.46 5.11 -1.72
C PHE A 108 -2.14 5.85 -1.42
N GLU A 109 -1.37 5.39 -0.42
CA GLU A 109 -0.09 5.99 -0.04
C GLU A 109 0.90 5.93 -1.20
N LEU A 110 0.99 4.80 -1.92
CA LEU A 110 1.85 4.64 -3.09
C LEU A 110 1.45 5.57 -4.23
N LEU A 111 0.17 5.65 -4.56
CA LEU A 111 -0.33 6.57 -5.57
C LEU A 111 -0.04 8.02 -5.17
N SER A 112 -0.36 8.39 -3.93
CA SER A 112 -0.14 9.73 -3.39
C SER A 112 1.33 10.13 -3.48
N LEU A 113 2.26 9.22 -3.10
CA LEU A 113 3.69 9.47 -3.23
C LEU A 113 4.11 9.74 -4.68
N LEU A 114 3.73 8.85 -5.60
CA LEU A 114 4.12 8.97 -7.01
C LEU A 114 3.53 10.22 -7.67
N ALA A 115 2.33 10.61 -7.25
CA ALA A 115 1.61 11.79 -7.74
C ALA A 115 2.16 13.11 -7.20
N THR A 116 2.93 13.13 -6.11
CA THR A 116 3.55 14.37 -5.59
C THR A 116 4.48 15.02 -6.60
N LYS A 117 5.15 14.24 -7.42
CA LYS A 117 6.11 14.71 -8.44
C LYS A 117 5.92 13.92 -9.73
N PRO A 118 4.92 14.28 -10.56
CA PRO A 118 4.69 13.64 -11.85
C PRO A 118 5.97 13.63 -12.70
N ASN A 119 6.17 12.55 -13.44
CA ASN A 119 7.36 12.28 -14.28
C ASN A 119 8.67 12.02 -13.51
N LYS A 120 8.76 12.29 -12.21
CA LYS A 120 9.91 11.86 -11.40
C LYS A 120 9.91 10.33 -11.29
N VAL A 121 11.08 9.72 -11.46
CA VAL A 121 11.29 8.29 -11.15
C VAL A 121 11.61 8.17 -9.67
N PHE A 122 10.76 7.47 -8.93
CA PHE A 122 11.02 7.07 -7.56
C PHE A 122 11.71 5.71 -7.57
N LYS A 123 12.85 5.60 -6.89
CA LYS A 123 13.58 4.34 -6.74
C LYS A 123 12.80 3.38 -5.85
N ARG A 124 13.01 2.06 -6.04
CA ARG A 124 12.32 1.04 -5.23
C ARG A 124 12.56 1.22 -3.74
N ASP A 125 13.81 1.48 -3.33
CA ASP A 125 14.16 1.68 -1.93
C ASP A 125 13.50 2.95 -1.37
N GLU A 126 13.47 4.05 -2.15
CA GLU A 126 12.76 5.29 -1.79
C GLU A 126 11.26 5.04 -1.58
N ILE A 127 10.63 4.25 -2.45
CA ILE A 127 9.21 3.89 -2.33
C ILE A 127 8.97 3.03 -1.09
N LEU A 128 9.80 2.00 -0.86
CA LEU A 128 9.69 1.14 0.31
C LEU A 128 9.83 1.94 1.60
N ASP A 129 10.84 2.79 1.67
CA ASP A 129 11.08 3.64 2.83
C ASP A 129 9.89 4.57 3.12
N GLN A 130 9.40 5.28 2.12
CA GLN A 130 8.34 6.27 2.29
C GLN A 130 6.95 5.67 2.50
N VAL A 131 6.63 4.56 1.86
CA VAL A 131 5.31 3.93 1.95
C VAL A 131 5.24 2.85 3.03
N TRP A 132 6.29 2.04 3.21
CA TRP A 132 6.32 0.96 4.20
C TRP A 132 7.26 1.22 5.38
N GLY A 133 8.32 2.06 5.21
CA GLY A 133 9.32 2.43 6.23
C GLY A 133 10.54 1.53 6.24
N ASN A 134 11.60 2.08 6.82
CA ASN A 134 12.93 1.45 6.86
C ASN A 134 12.99 0.14 7.66
N GLU A 135 12.03 -0.09 8.56
CA GLU A 135 12.02 -1.27 9.43
C GLU A 135 11.22 -2.44 8.85
N VAL A 136 10.62 -2.25 7.67
CA VAL A 136 9.79 -3.29 7.04
C VAL A 136 10.63 -4.08 6.04
N VAL A 137 10.91 -5.32 6.39
CA VAL A 137 11.55 -6.28 5.48
C VAL A 137 10.47 -6.82 4.51
N VAL A 138 10.03 -5.97 3.58
CA VAL A 138 9.21 -6.41 2.45
C VAL A 138 10.08 -6.44 1.20
N GLY A 139 9.98 -7.51 0.44
CA GLY A 139 10.71 -7.65 -0.82
C GLY A 139 10.23 -6.64 -1.88
N GLY A 140 11.09 -6.32 -2.84
CA GLY A 140 10.74 -5.42 -3.96
C GLY A 140 9.49 -5.84 -4.75
N ARG A 141 9.06 -7.09 -4.66
CA ARG A 141 7.81 -7.60 -5.26
C ARG A 141 6.55 -6.97 -4.67
N THR A 142 6.60 -6.49 -3.42
CA THR A 142 5.47 -5.79 -2.79
C THR A 142 5.03 -4.59 -3.60
N ILE A 143 5.99 -3.78 -4.07
CA ILE A 143 5.68 -2.60 -4.91
C ILE A 143 5.02 -3.04 -6.21
N ASP A 144 5.51 -4.11 -6.84
CA ASP A 144 5.03 -4.58 -8.14
C ASP A 144 3.55 -4.99 -8.07
N VAL A 145 3.15 -5.67 -7.00
CA VAL A 145 1.75 -6.06 -6.75
C VAL A 145 0.86 -4.83 -6.61
N HIS A 146 1.26 -3.84 -5.81
CA HIS A 146 0.47 -2.62 -5.60
C HIS A 146 0.39 -1.77 -6.87
N ILE A 147 1.48 -1.66 -7.65
CA ILE A 147 1.47 -0.98 -8.95
C ILE A 147 0.53 -1.69 -9.93
N ARG A 148 0.52 -3.03 -9.97
CA ARG A 148 -0.42 -3.78 -10.81
C ARG A 148 -1.87 -3.41 -10.44
N LYS A 149 -2.22 -3.45 -9.17
CA LYS A 149 -3.57 -3.10 -8.70
C LYS A 149 -3.95 -1.65 -9.00
N LEU A 150 -3.03 -0.72 -8.85
CA LEU A 150 -3.25 0.68 -9.22
C LEU A 150 -3.50 0.83 -10.73
N ARG A 151 -2.77 0.10 -11.57
CA ARG A 151 -2.98 0.09 -13.01
C ARG A 151 -4.37 -0.42 -13.38
N GLU A 152 -4.83 -1.48 -12.74
CA GLU A 152 -6.16 -2.07 -12.95
C GLU A 152 -7.27 -1.06 -12.59
N LYS A 153 -7.10 -0.27 -11.51
CA LYS A 153 -8.12 0.64 -10.99
C LYS A 153 -8.11 2.03 -11.63
N ILE A 154 -6.93 2.57 -11.97
CA ILE A 154 -6.75 3.96 -12.39
C ILE A 154 -6.35 4.06 -13.87
N GLY A 155 -5.75 3.01 -14.41
CA GLY A 155 -5.31 2.92 -15.79
C GLY A 155 -3.80 2.68 -15.93
N ASP A 156 -3.47 1.75 -16.79
CA ASP A 156 -2.08 1.27 -16.98
C ASP A 156 -1.13 2.36 -17.50
N LYS A 157 -1.63 3.29 -18.30
CA LYS A 157 -0.82 4.34 -18.94
C LYS A 157 -0.19 5.31 -17.94
N ARG A 158 -0.81 5.47 -16.76
CA ARG A 158 -0.38 6.43 -15.73
C ARG A 158 0.83 5.98 -14.91
N PHE A 159 1.13 4.70 -14.90
CA PHE A 159 2.25 4.14 -14.13
C PHE A 159 3.30 3.55 -15.05
N LYS A 160 4.43 4.23 -15.19
CA LYS A 160 5.56 3.75 -16.01
C LYS A 160 6.61 3.06 -15.15
N THR A 161 6.95 1.84 -15.54
CA THR A 161 8.09 1.11 -14.96
C THR A 161 9.37 1.56 -15.64
N VAL A 162 10.36 1.98 -14.85
CA VAL A 162 11.73 2.18 -15.30
C VAL A 162 12.52 0.95 -14.87
N LYS A 163 12.78 0.06 -15.83
CA LYS A 163 13.37 -1.27 -15.58
C LYS A 163 14.67 -1.16 -14.78
N GLY A 164 14.79 -1.92 -13.70
CA GLY A 164 15.95 -1.93 -12.81
C GLY A 164 16.06 -0.70 -11.89
N VAL A 165 15.19 0.30 -11.98
CA VAL A 165 15.25 1.54 -11.17
C VAL A 165 14.04 1.69 -10.27
N GLY A 166 12.82 1.76 -10.84
CA GLY A 166 11.63 2.04 -10.05
C GLY A 166 10.41 2.42 -10.90
N TYR A 167 9.60 3.30 -10.37
CA TYR A 167 8.32 3.68 -10.96
C TYR A 167 8.15 5.19 -11.02
N LYS A 168 7.35 5.67 -11.97
CA LYS A 168 6.90 7.05 -12.04
C LYS A 168 5.43 7.12 -12.41
N PHE A 169 4.76 8.14 -11.89
CA PHE A 169 3.43 8.55 -12.33
C PHE A 169 3.57 9.50 -13.52
N VAL A 170 2.73 9.34 -14.53
CA VAL A 170 2.65 10.25 -15.69
C VAL A 170 1.23 10.77 -15.80
N ASP A 171 1.13 12.02 -16.20
CA ASP A 171 -0.15 12.70 -16.44
C ASP A 171 -0.75 12.30 -17.78
#